data_8262e0ad454b35595e07bd8738c18a66
#
_entry.id   8262e0ad454b35595e07bd8738c18a66
#
_cell.length_a   1.000
_cell.length_b   1.000
_cell.length_c   1.000
_cell.angle_alpha   90.00
_cell.angle_beta   90.00
_cell.angle_gamma   90.00
#
_symmetry.space_group_name_H-M   'P 1'
#
loop_
_entity.id
_entity.type
_entity.pdbx_description
1 polymer ?
#
loop_
_entity_poly.entity_id
_entity_poly.type
_entity_poly.pdbx_seq_one_letter_code
_entity_poly.pdbx_strand_id
1 'polypeptide(L)'
;MLKKIIRLGSPYTPHRSKFDVKKSLSDQKHFVRSEHWHIVDGKLEMNLEFPNGYKTSKVYSTGDSIDIPPCTWHKAINVGKNPVKVIEVWMGDLLSEDDIERRD
;
A
#
# COMPACT_ATOMS: atom_id res chain seq x y z
N MET A 1 -9.36 -1.61 -18.77
CA MET A 1 -8.60 -1.58 -17.52
C MET A 1 -8.75 -2.90 -16.78
N LEU A 2 -7.67 -3.46 -16.34
CA LEU A 2 -7.66 -4.67 -15.55
C LEU A 2 -7.84 -4.33 -14.07
N LYS A 3 -8.46 -5.25 -13.32
CA LYS A 3 -8.58 -5.15 -11.87
C LYS A 3 -8.20 -6.48 -11.25
N LYS A 4 -7.53 -6.41 -10.11
CA LYS A 4 -7.15 -7.60 -9.37
C LYS A 4 -7.16 -7.30 -7.87
N ILE A 5 -7.85 -8.15 -7.10
CA ILE A 5 -7.77 -8.11 -5.65
C ILE A 5 -6.56 -8.94 -5.27
N ILE A 6 -5.56 -8.29 -4.67
CA ILE A 6 -4.26 -8.93 -4.45
C ILE A 6 -4.22 -9.65 -3.15
N ARG A 7 -4.82 -9.06 -2.11
CA ARG A 7 -4.76 -9.75 -0.84
C ARG A 7 -5.69 -9.18 0.19
N LEU A 8 -6.03 -10.05 1.09
CA LEU A 8 -6.65 -9.71 2.35
C LEU A 8 -5.59 -9.90 3.42
N GLY A 9 -5.37 -8.86 4.21
CA GLY A 9 -4.40 -8.91 5.29
C GLY A 9 -3.17 -8.09 4.99
N SER A 10 -2.06 -8.44 5.62
CA SER A 10 -0.84 -7.69 5.44
C SER A 10 -0.43 -7.72 4.01
N PRO A 11 -0.17 -6.56 3.45
CA PRO A 11 0.20 -6.54 2.06
C PRO A 11 1.48 -7.23 1.79
N TYR A 12 2.01 -7.64 2.69
CA TYR A 12 3.22 -7.61 2.65
C TYR A 12 4.09 -8.61 2.71
N THR A 13 3.85 -9.47 3.09
CA THR A 13 4.67 -10.63 2.88
C THR A 13 3.74 -11.63 2.24
N PRO A 14 4.09 -12.25 1.14
CA PRO A 14 3.18 -13.09 0.40
C PRO A 14 2.59 -14.23 1.22
N HIS A 15 3.28 -14.64 2.26
CA HIS A 15 2.85 -15.77 3.09
C HIS A 15 2.37 -15.34 4.46
N ARG A 16 2.12 -14.07 4.67
CA ARG A 16 1.59 -13.58 5.93
C ARG A 16 0.38 -12.73 5.67
N SER A 17 -0.56 -12.77 6.59
CA SER A 17 -1.78 -12.02 6.45
C SER A 17 -1.73 -10.66 7.11
N LYS A 18 -0.61 -10.28 7.73
CA LYS A 18 -0.53 -9.05 8.53
C LYS A 18 0.91 -8.64 8.74
N PHE A 19 1.15 -7.36 9.00
CA PHE A 19 2.47 -6.93 9.42
C PHE A 19 2.45 -6.36 10.83
N ASP A 20 3.55 -6.56 11.55
CA ASP A 20 3.64 -6.30 12.98
C ASP A 20 3.72 -4.83 13.31
N VAL A 21 3.50 -4.53 14.59
CA VAL A 21 3.58 -3.17 15.12
C VAL A 21 4.95 -2.58 14.83
N LYS A 22 4.96 -1.34 14.37
CA LYS A 22 6.16 -0.57 14.00
C LYS A 22 6.97 -1.15 12.84
N LYS A 23 6.48 -2.19 12.20
CA LYS A 23 7.07 -2.66 10.95
C LYS A 23 6.63 -1.79 9.80
N SER A 24 7.49 -1.67 8.82
CA SER A 24 7.18 -0.96 7.59
C SER A 24 7.45 -1.86 6.39
N LEU A 25 6.74 -1.57 5.32
CA LEU A 25 7.04 -2.13 4.02
C LEU A 25 8.06 -1.24 3.34
N SER A 26 8.77 -1.77 2.35
CA SER A 26 9.70 -0.95 1.57
C SER A 26 8.95 0.19 0.90
N ASP A 27 9.64 1.30 0.68
CA ASP A 27 9.11 2.39 -0.12
C ASP A 27 9.11 1.95 -1.58
N GLN A 28 7.95 1.99 -2.23
CA GLN A 28 7.73 1.38 -3.54
C GLN A 28 7.01 2.32 -4.48
N LYS A 29 7.26 2.13 -5.77
CA LYS A 29 6.57 2.83 -6.84
C LYS A 29 6.24 1.85 -7.96
N HIS A 30 5.06 1.99 -8.55
CA HIS A 30 4.62 1.20 -9.69
C HIS A 30 4.34 2.16 -10.86
N PHE A 31 4.73 1.77 -12.06
CA PHE A 31 4.68 2.69 -13.20
C PHE A 31 3.36 2.62 -13.96
N VAL A 32 2.72 1.45 -13.99
CA VAL A 32 1.53 1.22 -14.81
C VAL A 32 0.28 1.09 -13.98
N ARG A 33 0.36 0.40 -12.83
CA ARG A 33 -0.83 0.15 -12.02
C ARG A 33 -1.07 1.23 -10.99
N SER A 34 -2.33 1.49 -10.69
CA SER A 34 -2.76 2.17 -9.48
C SER A 34 -3.17 1.14 -8.45
N GLU A 35 -3.25 1.55 -7.19
CA GLU A 35 -3.69 0.68 -6.11
C GLU A 35 -4.74 1.38 -5.27
N HIS A 36 -5.72 0.61 -4.83
CA HIS A 36 -6.70 1.06 -3.86
C HIS A 36 -6.58 0.14 -2.64
N TRP A 37 -6.29 0.71 -1.49
CA TRP A 37 -6.15 -0.03 -0.25
C TRP A 37 -7.32 0.29 0.66
N HIS A 38 -7.92 -0.76 1.24
CA HIS A 38 -8.94 -0.61 2.27
C HIS A 38 -8.40 -1.21 3.57
N ILE A 39 -8.43 -0.43 4.64
CA ILE A 39 -7.95 -0.88 5.95
C ILE A 39 -9.06 -1.69 6.60
N VAL A 40 -8.86 -2.99 6.68
CA VAL A 40 -9.82 -3.90 7.30
C VAL A 40 -9.73 -3.82 8.81
N ASP A 41 -8.50 -3.71 9.34
CA ASP A 41 -8.27 -3.66 10.77
C ASP A 41 -6.89 -3.06 11.05
N GLY A 42 -6.84 -2.13 11.99
CA GLY A 42 -5.59 -1.54 12.47
C GLY A 42 -5.41 -0.08 12.12
N LYS A 43 -4.18 0.39 12.31
CA LYS A 43 -3.77 1.76 12.00
C LYS A 43 -2.50 1.75 11.18
N LEU A 44 -2.50 2.48 10.10
CA LEU A 44 -1.42 2.50 9.13
C LEU A 44 -1.09 3.95 8.76
N GLU A 45 0.18 4.30 8.87
CA GLU A 45 0.66 5.55 8.31
C GLU A 45 1.08 5.30 6.87
N MET A 46 0.56 6.09 5.95
CA MET A 46 0.95 6.01 4.55
C MET A 46 1.67 7.28 4.17
N ASN A 47 2.90 7.14 3.70
CA ASN A 47 3.70 8.23 3.19
C ASN A 47 3.69 8.16 1.67
N LEU A 48 3.21 9.20 1.01
CA LEU A 48 3.14 9.27 -0.44
C LEU A 48 4.05 10.37 -0.96
N GLU A 49 4.69 10.10 -2.08
CA GLU A 49 5.42 11.12 -2.84
C GLU A 49 4.97 11.03 -4.29
N PHE A 50 4.28 12.07 -4.75
CA PHE A 50 3.71 12.15 -6.08
C PHE A 50 4.77 12.52 -7.11
N PRO A 51 4.51 12.28 -8.41
CA PRO A 51 5.49 12.59 -9.46
C PRO A 51 5.98 14.03 -9.49
N ASN A 52 5.15 14.99 -9.05
CA ASN A 52 5.53 16.38 -8.98
C ASN A 52 6.34 16.74 -7.72
N GLY A 53 6.67 15.75 -6.90
CA GLY A 53 7.44 15.95 -5.67
C GLY A 53 6.61 16.29 -4.44
N TYR A 54 5.30 16.45 -4.59
CA TYR A 54 4.43 16.71 -3.45
C TYR A 54 4.37 15.47 -2.54
N LYS A 55 4.51 15.70 -1.23
CA LYS A 55 4.53 14.62 -0.25
C LYS A 55 3.38 14.77 0.73
N THR A 56 2.79 13.64 1.10
CA THR A 56 1.78 13.56 2.16
C THR A 56 2.16 12.48 3.14
N SER A 57 1.75 12.66 4.38
CA SER A 57 1.87 11.65 5.43
C SER A 57 0.59 11.69 6.23
N LYS A 58 -0.10 10.55 6.30
CA LYS A 58 -1.38 10.49 6.98
C LYS A 58 -1.58 9.13 7.61
N VAL A 59 -2.26 9.11 8.76
CA VAL A 59 -2.65 7.87 9.43
C VAL A 59 -4.06 7.49 9.02
N TYR A 60 -4.22 6.25 8.60
CA TYR A 60 -5.50 5.66 8.22
C TYR A 60 -5.86 4.58 9.23
N SER A 61 -7.14 4.46 9.54
CA SER A 61 -7.65 3.53 10.55
C SER A 61 -8.64 2.57 9.90
N THR A 62 -9.09 1.60 10.67
CA THR A 62 -10.11 0.63 10.25
C THR A 62 -11.26 1.33 9.54
N GLY A 63 -11.60 0.87 8.35
CA GLY A 63 -12.67 1.43 7.52
C GLY A 63 -12.22 2.49 6.53
N ASP A 64 -11.01 3.02 6.67
CA ASP A 64 -10.50 4.02 5.74
C ASP A 64 -9.96 3.38 4.47
N SER A 65 -9.89 4.17 3.41
CA SER A 65 -9.33 3.75 2.13
C SER A 65 -8.31 4.75 1.63
N ILE A 66 -7.37 4.24 0.83
CA ILE A 66 -6.27 5.02 0.27
C ILE A 66 -6.18 4.72 -1.22
N ASP A 67 -6.10 5.77 -2.05
CA ASP A 67 -5.83 5.61 -3.47
C ASP A 67 -4.39 6.01 -3.76
N ILE A 68 -3.69 5.12 -4.46
CA ILE A 68 -2.28 5.34 -4.83
C ILE A 68 -2.19 5.33 -6.36
N PRO A 69 -2.01 6.51 -6.98
CA PRO A 69 -1.88 6.57 -8.44
C PRO A 69 -0.58 5.93 -8.92
N PRO A 70 -0.46 5.62 -10.22
CA PRO A 70 0.81 5.19 -10.79
C PRO A 70 1.91 6.23 -10.55
N CYS A 71 3.15 5.79 -10.56
CA CYS A 71 4.34 6.64 -10.45
C CYS A 71 4.42 7.40 -9.11
N THR A 72 3.78 6.88 -8.07
CA THR A 72 3.74 7.50 -6.76
C THR A 72 4.46 6.60 -5.78
N TRP A 73 5.49 7.14 -5.13
CA TRP A 73 6.17 6.42 -4.06
C TRP A 73 5.23 6.27 -2.88
N HIS A 74 5.18 5.08 -2.29
CA HIS A 74 4.34 4.84 -1.13
C HIS A 74 5.06 3.93 -0.15
N LYS A 75 4.99 4.32 1.12
CA LYS A 75 5.57 3.55 2.22
C LYS A 75 4.53 3.43 3.33
N ALA A 76 4.22 2.19 3.69
CA ALA A 76 3.23 1.89 4.71
C ALA A 76 3.93 1.46 6.00
N ILE A 77 3.52 2.06 7.11
CA ILE A 77 4.10 1.81 8.42
C ILE A 77 2.96 1.47 9.38
N ASN A 78 3.08 0.35 10.08
CA ASN A 78 2.12 0.03 11.13
C ASN A 78 2.41 0.89 12.36
N VAL A 79 1.50 1.79 12.70
CA VAL A 79 1.64 2.69 13.85
C VAL A 79 0.67 2.35 14.98
N GLY A 80 -0.08 1.27 14.85
CA GLY A 80 -1.00 0.82 15.88
C GLY A 80 -0.36 -0.16 16.84
N LYS A 81 -1.19 -0.72 17.72
CA LYS A 81 -0.75 -1.71 18.70
C LYS A 81 -0.92 -3.14 18.22
N ASN A 82 -1.69 -3.34 17.16
CA ASN A 82 -2.03 -4.65 16.63
C ASN A 82 -1.59 -4.73 15.16
N PRO A 83 -1.47 -5.94 14.62
CA PRO A 83 -1.17 -6.10 13.20
C PRO A 83 -2.23 -5.42 12.32
N VAL A 84 -1.80 -4.91 11.19
CA VAL A 84 -2.69 -4.26 10.21
C VAL A 84 -3.12 -5.28 9.18
N LYS A 85 -4.39 -5.23 8.80
CA LYS A 85 -4.94 -6.03 7.70
C LYS A 85 -5.52 -5.10 6.65
N VAL A 86 -5.16 -5.33 5.41
CA VAL A 86 -5.66 -4.51 4.30
C VAL A 86 -6.11 -5.39 3.14
N ILE A 87 -7.01 -4.85 2.34
CA ILE A 87 -7.34 -5.38 1.02
C ILE A 87 -6.73 -4.42 0.02
N GLU A 88 -5.97 -4.94 -0.94
CA GLU A 88 -5.44 -4.17 -2.05
C GLU A 88 -6.16 -4.55 -3.33
N VAL A 89 -6.55 -3.55 -4.10
CA VAL A 89 -7.05 -3.75 -5.46
C VAL A 89 -6.08 -3.07 -6.41
N TRP A 90 -5.53 -3.83 -7.33
CA TRP A 90 -4.67 -3.31 -8.38
C TRP A 90 -5.51 -3.03 -9.61
N MET A 91 -5.26 -1.90 -10.25
CA MET A 91 -5.99 -1.48 -11.45
C MET A 91 -5.01 -0.92 -12.47
N GLY A 92 -5.17 -1.30 -13.72
CA GLY A 92 -4.32 -0.79 -14.79
C GLY A 92 -4.37 -1.68 -16.01
N ASP A 93 -3.56 -1.32 -17.00
CA ASP A 93 -3.46 -2.08 -18.24
C ASP A 93 -2.41 -3.18 -18.16
N LEU A 94 -1.59 -3.17 -17.12
CA LEU A 94 -0.62 -4.21 -16.83
C LEU A 94 -0.62 -4.44 -15.33
N LEU A 95 -0.85 -5.68 -14.89
CA LEU A 95 -0.85 -6.05 -13.49
C LEU A 95 0.26 -7.07 -13.23
N SER A 96 1.50 -6.60 -13.26
CA SER A 96 2.68 -7.43 -13.06
C SER A 96 3.37 -7.06 -11.76
N GLU A 97 3.87 -8.05 -11.03
CA GLU A 97 4.69 -7.82 -9.85
C GLU A 97 6.06 -7.27 -10.21
N ASP A 98 6.45 -7.36 -11.49
CA ASP A 98 7.69 -6.76 -11.97
C ASP A 98 7.57 -5.26 -12.21
N ASP A 99 6.34 -4.72 -12.18
CA ASP A 99 6.08 -3.29 -12.28
C ASP A 99 6.34 -2.63 -10.93
N ILE A 100 7.61 -2.53 -10.57
CA ILE A 100 7.98 -2.03 -9.25
C ILE A 100 9.39 -1.45 -9.25
N GLU A 101 9.55 -0.36 -8.52
CA GLU A 101 10.86 0.18 -8.12
C GLU A 101 10.83 0.34 -6.61
N ARG A 102 11.94 0.03 -5.95
CA ARG A 102 12.06 0.17 -4.50
C ARG A 102 13.18 1.12 -4.16
N ARG A 103 13.01 1.86 -3.06
CA ARG A 103 14.07 2.69 -2.48
C ARG A 103 14.01 2.54 -0.95
N ASP A 104 15.11 2.63 -0.26
CA ASP A 104 15.33 2.38 1.17
C ASP A 104 15.37 0.89 1.57
#